data_0ca57a1d54977cb9e0321a7166e77df5
#
_entry.id   0ca57a1d54977cb9e0321a7166e77df5
#
_cell.length_a   1.000
_cell.length_b   1.000
_cell.length_c   1.000
_cell.angle_alpha   90.00
_cell.angle_beta   90.00
_cell.angle_gamma   90.00
#
_symmetry.space_group_name_H-M   'P 1'
#
loop_
_entity.id
_entity.type
_entity.pdbx_description
1 polymer ?
#
loop_
_entity_poly.entity_id
_entity_poly.type
_entity_poly.pdbx_seq_one_letter_code
_entity_poly.pdbx_strand_id
1 'polypeptide(L)'
;MPIDLLTEFSVTEKVINEEGKELFEMFLVKDEPIELFYRHTRDKVIFTDRKIIAIDIQGLTGKKKEFRMFPYSKISSYSVETAGTFDWDSDLKIWVSGVGVFGVKLGKKIDIKEIGKFLSEKVK
;
A
#
# COMPACT_ATOMS: atom_id res chain seq x y z
N MET A 1 7.11 -21.73 11.15
CA MET A 1 7.82 -20.47 11.42
C MET A 1 6.85 -19.33 11.40
N PRO A 2 6.91 -18.45 12.39
CA PRO A 2 6.07 -17.26 12.31
C PRO A 2 6.47 -16.43 11.10
N ILE A 3 5.48 -15.83 10.45
CA ILE A 3 5.72 -14.93 9.35
C ILE A 3 6.03 -13.57 9.94
N ASP A 4 7.19 -13.02 9.63
CA ASP A 4 7.57 -11.71 10.12
C ASP A 4 6.81 -10.63 9.35
N LEU A 5 5.96 -9.91 10.07
CA LEU A 5 5.27 -8.77 9.51
C LEU A 5 6.26 -7.62 9.46
N LEU A 6 6.64 -7.19 8.25
CA LEU A 6 7.58 -6.09 8.07
C LEU A 6 7.05 -4.81 8.72
N THR A 7 5.80 -4.54 8.44
CA THR A 7 5.13 -3.39 9.00
C THR A 7 3.64 -3.52 8.71
N GLU A 8 2.84 -2.89 9.52
CA GLU A 8 1.42 -2.82 9.29
C GLU A 8 1.04 -1.36 9.10
N PHE A 9 0.47 -1.06 7.94
CA PHE A 9 -0.02 0.27 7.60
C PHE A 9 -1.53 0.29 7.74
N SER A 10 -2.07 1.47 8.00
CA SER A 10 -3.51 1.67 8.01
C SER A 10 -3.84 2.85 7.11
N VAL A 11 -4.74 2.64 6.16
CA VAL A 11 -5.21 3.71 5.29
C VAL A 11 -6.73 3.75 5.33
N THR A 12 -7.31 4.95 5.28
CA THR A 12 -8.74 5.12 5.49
C THR A 12 -9.45 5.75 4.30
N GLU A 13 -8.70 6.34 3.37
CA GLU A 13 -9.34 6.97 2.21
C GLU A 13 -8.50 6.85 0.96
N LYS A 14 -9.18 6.87 -0.17
CA LYS A 14 -8.55 6.91 -1.47
C LYS A 14 -8.32 8.37 -1.85
N VAL A 15 -7.11 8.67 -2.31
CA VAL A 15 -6.76 10.04 -2.75
C VAL A 15 -7.21 10.21 -4.20
N ILE A 16 -7.84 11.34 -4.47
CA ILE A 16 -8.34 11.68 -5.79
C ILE A 16 -7.47 12.80 -6.37
N ASN A 17 -7.29 12.79 -7.69
CA ASN A 17 -6.54 13.81 -8.42
C ASN A 17 -5.08 13.93 -7.96
N GLU A 18 -4.52 12.83 -7.46
CA GLU A 18 -3.11 12.75 -7.06
C GLU A 18 -2.69 13.83 -6.05
N GLU A 19 -3.63 14.30 -5.24
CA GLU A 19 -3.33 15.30 -4.22
C GLU A 19 -2.26 14.78 -3.27
N GLY A 20 -1.17 15.55 -3.11
CA GLY A 20 -0.07 15.15 -2.22
C GLY A 20 1.02 14.33 -2.89
N LYS A 21 0.98 14.15 -4.20
CA LYS A 21 1.98 13.33 -4.90
C LYS A 21 3.39 13.91 -4.81
N GLU A 22 3.53 15.20 -4.54
CA GLU A 22 4.83 15.83 -4.40
C GLU A 22 5.67 15.21 -3.29
N LEU A 23 5.02 14.52 -2.35
CA LEU A 23 5.72 13.85 -1.27
C LEU A 23 6.64 12.73 -1.77
N PHE A 24 6.25 12.07 -2.85
CA PHE A 24 6.97 10.86 -3.33
C PHE A 24 7.30 10.88 -4.82
N GLU A 25 6.96 11.94 -5.54
CA GLU A 25 7.15 11.94 -6.99
C GLU A 25 8.62 11.82 -7.41
N MET A 26 9.56 12.15 -6.50
CA MET A 26 10.98 11.96 -6.79
C MET A 26 11.35 10.48 -6.99
N PHE A 27 10.48 9.56 -6.57
CA PHE A 27 10.71 8.13 -6.76
C PHE A 27 9.99 7.56 -7.97
N LEU A 28 9.28 8.40 -8.70
CA LEU A 28 8.62 7.98 -9.93
C LEU A 28 9.56 8.23 -11.12
N VAL A 29 9.67 7.26 -12.01
CA VAL A 29 10.40 7.47 -13.26
C VAL A 29 9.47 8.11 -14.28
N LYS A 30 10.05 8.57 -15.39
CA LYS A 30 9.28 9.15 -16.47
C LYS A 30 8.23 8.15 -16.95
N ASP A 31 7.01 8.65 -17.14
CA ASP A 31 5.89 7.83 -17.61
C ASP A 31 5.50 6.69 -16.67
N GLU A 32 5.64 6.94 -15.37
CA GLU A 32 5.16 6.00 -14.35
C GLU A 32 3.88 6.57 -13.73
N PRO A 33 2.70 6.16 -14.20
CA PRO A 33 1.45 6.69 -13.67
C PRO A 33 1.12 6.13 -12.29
N ILE A 34 0.48 6.98 -11.49
CA ILE A 34 -0.10 6.55 -10.22
C ILE A 34 -1.45 5.93 -10.55
N GLU A 35 -1.62 4.66 -10.21
CA GLU A 35 -2.85 3.95 -10.49
C GLU A 35 -3.83 4.02 -9.33
N LEU A 36 -3.33 3.80 -8.10
CA LEU A 36 -4.13 3.88 -6.87
C LEU A 36 -3.30 4.56 -5.79
N PHE A 37 -3.97 5.38 -4.96
CA PHE A 37 -3.30 6.11 -3.91
C PHE A 37 -4.23 6.16 -2.71
N TYR A 38 -3.75 5.64 -1.57
CA TYR A 38 -4.52 5.60 -0.32
C TYR A 38 -3.73 6.25 0.80
N ARG A 39 -4.44 6.85 1.74
CA ARG A 39 -3.78 7.53 2.86
C ARG A 39 -4.58 7.46 4.15
N HIS A 40 -3.89 7.67 5.22
CA HIS A 40 -4.38 8.02 6.53
C HIS A 40 -3.34 9.01 7.09
N THR A 41 -3.52 9.48 8.33
CA THR A 41 -2.70 10.56 8.91
C THR A 41 -1.21 10.48 8.60
N ARG A 42 -0.57 9.35 8.87
CA ARG A 42 0.87 9.18 8.67
C ARG A 42 1.23 8.13 7.65
N ASP A 43 0.29 7.27 7.32
CA ASP A 43 0.54 6.17 6.42
C ASP A 43 0.02 6.49 5.03
N LYS A 44 0.83 6.18 4.02
CA LYS A 44 0.42 6.34 2.64
C LYS A 44 0.88 5.12 1.86
N VAL A 45 0.01 4.64 0.99
CA VAL A 45 0.31 3.49 0.14
C VAL A 45 -0.09 3.84 -1.28
N ILE A 46 0.87 3.78 -2.18
CA ILE A 46 0.67 4.16 -3.58
C ILE A 46 0.95 2.94 -4.46
N PHE A 47 0.08 2.72 -5.44
CA PHE A 47 0.27 1.67 -6.43
C PHE A 47 0.48 2.36 -7.77
N THR A 48 1.69 2.24 -8.32
CA THR A 48 1.97 2.73 -9.68
C THR A 48 1.83 1.57 -10.66
N ASP A 49 2.13 1.79 -11.91
CA ASP A 49 2.14 0.70 -12.88
C ASP A 49 3.33 -0.25 -12.69
N ARG A 50 4.31 0.09 -11.86
CA ARG A 50 5.55 -0.67 -11.69
C ARG A 50 5.79 -1.22 -10.29
N LYS A 51 5.31 -0.52 -9.27
CA LYS A 51 5.66 -0.85 -7.89
C LYS A 51 4.65 -0.32 -6.90
N ILE A 52 4.76 -0.82 -5.68
CA ILE A 52 4.04 -0.28 -4.54
C ILE A 52 5.00 0.61 -3.78
N ILE A 53 4.55 1.81 -3.41
CA ILE A 53 5.32 2.72 -2.56
C ILE A 53 4.58 2.84 -1.24
N ALA A 54 5.23 2.47 -0.15
CA ALA A 54 4.67 2.59 1.19
C ALA A 54 5.47 3.65 1.96
N ILE A 55 4.78 4.63 2.49
CA ILE A 55 5.41 5.76 3.18
C ILE A 55 5.03 5.75 4.65
N ASP A 56 6.04 5.69 5.51
CA ASP A 56 5.89 5.76 6.95
C ASP A 56 6.46 7.09 7.44
N ILE A 57 5.58 7.97 7.91
CA ILE A 57 5.98 9.27 8.45
C ILE A 57 6.16 9.11 9.95
N GLN A 58 7.38 9.36 10.43
CA GLN A 58 7.80 9.06 11.78
C GLN A 58 8.16 10.30 12.57
N GLY A 59 8.21 10.12 13.91
CA GLY A 59 8.65 11.15 14.82
C GLY A 59 7.59 12.19 15.15
N LEU A 60 7.85 13.01 16.15
CA LEU A 60 6.90 14.02 16.64
C LEU A 60 6.64 15.11 15.61
N THR A 61 7.68 15.47 14.84
CA THR A 61 7.57 16.54 13.85
C THR A 61 7.18 16.03 12.47
N GLY A 62 7.18 14.69 12.27
CA GLY A 62 6.91 14.10 10.96
C GLY A 62 8.02 14.33 9.95
N LYS A 63 9.20 14.76 10.39
CA LYS A 63 10.31 15.01 9.46
C LYS A 63 11.00 13.75 8.98
N LYS A 64 11.00 12.70 9.80
CA LYS A 64 11.61 11.44 9.42
C LYS A 64 10.60 10.62 8.62
N LYS A 65 10.99 10.20 7.43
CA LYS A 65 10.12 9.42 6.55
C LYS A 65 10.88 8.23 6.01
N GLU A 66 10.20 7.11 5.94
CA GLU A 66 10.74 5.93 5.28
C GLU A 66 9.89 5.63 4.06
N PHE A 67 10.53 5.46 2.93
CA PHE A 67 9.87 5.10 1.67
C PHE A 67 10.30 3.69 1.32
N ARG A 68 9.33 2.78 1.25
CA ARG A 68 9.59 1.38 0.86
C ARG A 68 8.96 1.14 -0.49
N MET A 69 9.74 0.62 -1.43
CA MET A 69 9.25 0.33 -2.77
C MET A 69 9.31 -1.17 -3.00
N PHE A 70 8.19 -1.74 -3.45
CA PHE A 70 8.07 -3.16 -3.73
C PHE A 70 7.69 -3.35 -5.19
N PRO A 71 8.65 -3.74 -6.06
CA PRO A 71 8.33 -4.05 -7.46
C PRO A 71 7.37 -5.24 -7.52
N TYR A 72 6.42 -5.20 -8.43
CA TYR A 72 5.43 -6.28 -8.53
C TYR A 72 6.09 -7.63 -8.83
N SER A 73 7.22 -7.62 -9.54
CA SER A 73 7.96 -8.86 -9.84
C SER A 73 8.50 -9.55 -8.59
N LYS A 74 8.57 -8.86 -7.47
CA LYS A 74 9.06 -9.42 -6.21
C LYS A 74 7.94 -9.87 -5.28
N ILE A 75 6.70 -9.70 -5.68
CA ILE A 75 5.55 -10.14 -4.89
C ILE A 75 5.26 -11.59 -5.24
N SER A 76 5.33 -12.47 -4.24
CA SER A 76 5.10 -13.90 -4.45
C SER A 76 3.62 -14.26 -4.26
N SER A 77 2.92 -13.57 -3.38
CA SER A 77 1.49 -13.79 -3.18
C SER A 77 0.88 -12.61 -2.45
N TYR A 78 -0.44 -12.58 -2.42
CA TYR A 78 -1.17 -11.57 -1.67
C TYR A 78 -2.49 -12.17 -1.20
N SER A 79 -3.02 -11.64 -0.11
CA SER A 79 -4.30 -12.09 0.41
C SER A 79 -5.16 -10.91 0.79
N VAL A 80 -6.46 -11.11 0.69
CA VAL A 80 -7.45 -10.13 1.10
C VAL A 80 -8.35 -10.81 2.12
N GLU A 81 -8.42 -10.23 3.33
CA GLU A 81 -9.30 -10.74 4.36
C GLU A 81 -10.39 -9.71 4.59
N THR A 82 -11.63 -10.12 4.38
CA THR A 82 -12.77 -9.26 4.66
C THR A 82 -13.27 -9.54 6.08
N ALA A 83 -13.60 -8.49 6.79
CA ALA A 83 -14.19 -8.66 8.11
C ALA A 83 -15.58 -9.25 7.97
N GLY A 84 -16.01 -10.02 8.95
CA GLY A 84 -17.32 -10.64 8.95
C GLY A 84 -18.47 -9.68 9.11
N THR A 85 -18.20 -8.41 9.36
CA THR A 85 -19.21 -7.38 9.53
C THR A 85 -18.91 -6.19 8.65
N PHE A 86 -19.95 -5.47 8.26
CA PHE A 86 -19.82 -4.32 7.37
C PHE A 86 -19.17 -3.11 7.99
N ASP A 87 -19.00 -3.10 9.31
CA ASP A 87 -18.42 -1.96 10.02
C ASP A 87 -16.91 -2.00 10.14
N TRP A 88 -16.29 -3.09 9.70
CA TRP A 88 -14.89 -3.31 9.96
C TRP A 88 -14.03 -3.15 8.72
N ASP A 89 -12.76 -2.92 8.99
CA ASP A 89 -11.75 -2.78 7.97
C ASP A 89 -11.41 -4.13 7.33
N SER A 90 -10.95 -4.08 6.10
CA SER A 90 -10.39 -5.25 5.42
C SER A 90 -8.89 -5.27 5.63
N ASP A 91 -8.29 -6.45 5.51
CA ASP A 91 -6.85 -6.61 5.62
C ASP A 91 -6.27 -7.08 4.30
N LEU A 92 -5.24 -6.38 3.85
CA LEU A 92 -4.46 -6.75 2.68
C LEU A 92 -3.08 -7.18 3.16
N LYS A 93 -2.64 -8.35 2.74
CA LYS A 93 -1.27 -8.81 3.02
C LYS A 93 -0.57 -9.10 1.71
N ILE A 94 0.67 -8.68 1.63
CA ILE A 94 1.49 -8.84 0.45
C ILE A 94 2.80 -9.48 0.86
N TRP A 95 3.10 -10.65 0.29
CA TRP A 95 4.34 -11.36 0.57
C TRP A 95 5.39 -10.97 -0.46
N VAL A 96 6.48 -10.39 0.04
CA VAL A 96 7.57 -9.90 -0.81
C VAL A 96 8.73 -10.89 -0.69
N SER A 97 9.13 -11.48 -1.81
CA SER A 97 10.19 -12.49 -1.85
C SER A 97 11.48 -11.98 -1.24
N GLY A 98 12.03 -12.77 -0.31
CA GLY A 98 13.29 -12.43 0.35
C GLY A 98 13.21 -11.33 1.38
N VAL A 99 12.03 -10.78 1.62
CA VAL A 99 11.86 -9.65 2.54
C VAL A 99 10.89 -9.97 3.66
N GLY A 100 9.66 -10.37 3.33
CA GLY A 100 8.67 -10.71 4.35
C GLY A 100 7.28 -10.26 3.95
N VAL A 101 6.44 -10.01 4.95
CA VAL A 101 5.02 -9.67 4.75
C VAL A 101 4.78 -8.20 5.04
N PHE A 102 4.13 -7.55 4.09
CA PHE A 102 3.68 -6.17 4.22
C PHE A 102 2.17 -6.18 4.38
N GLY A 103 1.67 -5.66 5.49
CA GLY A 103 0.25 -5.66 5.79
C GLY A 103 -0.35 -4.26 5.73
N VAL A 104 -1.57 -4.16 5.23
CA VAL A 104 -2.30 -2.90 5.15
C VAL A 104 -3.73 -3.13 5.64
N LYS A 105 -4.11 -2.38 6.67
CA LYS A 105 -5.51 -2.33 7.10
C LYS A 105 -6.22 -1.26 6.27
N LEU A 106 -7.34 -1.64 5.70
CA LEU A 106 -8.09 -0.78 4.79
C LEU A 106 -9.40 -0.38 5.45
N GLY A 107 -9.63 0.91 5.59
CA GLY A 107 -10.86 1.42 6.15
C GLY A 107 -12.06 1.02 5.29
N LYS A 108 -13.23 1.01 5.90
CA LYS A 108 -14.46 0.51 5.25
C LYS A 108 -14.86 1.28 4.00
N LYS A 109 -14.35 2.50 3.82
CA LYS A 109 -14.64 3.30 2.62
C LYS A 109 -13.80 2.90 1.41
N ILE A 110 -12.76 2.07 1.62
CA ILE A 110 -11.87 1.66 0.54
C ILE A 110 -12.43 0.41 -0.12
N ASP A 111 -12.48 0.42 -1.44
CA ASP A 111 -12.94 -0.72 -2.21
C ASP A 111 -11.83 -1.75 -2.36
N ILE A 112 -11.90 -2.79 -1.54
CA ILE A 112 -10.89 -3.86 -1.56
C ILE A 112 -10.93 -4.65 -2.87
N LYS A 113 -12.08 -4.69 -3.53
CA LYS A 113 -12.19 -5.40 -4.81
C LYS A 113 -11.34 -4.73 -5.88
N GLU A 114 -11.30 -3.41 -5.89
CA GLU A 114 -10.48 -2.66 -6.83
C GLU A 114 -9.01 -2.99 -6.66
N ILE A 115 -8.55 -3.03 -5.40
CA ILE A 115 -7.16 -3.35 -5.10
C ILE A 115 -6.84 -4.79 -5.49
N GLY A 116 -7.72 -5.73 -5.15
CA GLY A 116 -7.51 -7.14 -5.49
C GLY A 116 -7.42 -7.36 -6.98
N LYS A 117 -8.29 -6.71 -7.74
CA LYS A 117 -8.27 -6.81 -9.20
C LYS A 117 -6.99 -6.20 -9.77
N PHE A 118 -6.60 -5.06 -9.24
CA PHE A 118 -5.37 -4.40 -9.66
C PHE A 118 -4.15 -5.32 -9.46
N LEU A 119 -4.05 -5.91 -8.27
CA LEU A 119 -2.92 -6.82 -7.98
C LEU A 119 -2.95 -8.04 -8.88
N SER A 120 -4.15 -8.54 -9.21
CA SER A 120 -4.27 -9.68 -10.13
C SER A 120 -3.73 -9.37 -11.52
N GLU A 121 -3.79 -8.13 -11.93
CA GLU A 121 -3.25 -7.70 -13.22
C GLU A 121 -1.74 -7.50 -13.17
N LYS A 122 -1.21 -7.05 -12.02
CA LYS A 122 0.20 -6.68 -11.90
C LYS A 122 1.09 -7.82 -11.41
N VAL A 123 0.59 -8.65 -10.54
CA VAL A 123 1.38 -9.77 -9.99
C VAL A 123 1.15 -10.99 -10.88
N LYS A 124 2.20 -11.44 -11.53
CA LYS A 124 2.13 -12.52 -12.51
C LYS A 124 2.97 -13.71 -12.09
#